data_12f2ffbbd68a873c4e85779ae6fe0dce
#
_entry.id   12f2ffbbd68a873c4e85779ae6fe0dce
#
_cell.length_a   1.000
_cell.length_b   1.000
_cell.length_c   1.000
_cell.angle_alpha   90.00
_cell.angle_beta   90.00
_cell.angle_gamma   90.00
#
_symmetry.space_group_name_H-M   'P 1'
#
loop_
_entity.id
_entity.type
_entity.pdbx_description
1 polymer ?
#
loop_
_entity_poly.entity_id
_entity_poly.type
_entity_poly.pdbx_seq_one_letter_code
_entity_poly.pdbx_strand_id
1 'polypeptide(L)'
;MEQQMLKDKVAIITGASYGMGRTMAELFADEGAAVVITARHAQQLNEVVDGIRAKGGKAVGVVADVCSTEDTKKVFETALREFGDVDILINNAGIGEQKMIDETDDDWMMYVMNTNLGGPMRYIREALKIFLPKNDGVIINISSVNGADRKSV
;
A
#
# COMPACT_ATOMS: atom_id res chain seq x y z
N MET A 1 6.43 28.25 9.64
CA MET A 1 5.67 27.30 8.80
C MET A 1 6.52 26.06 8.67
N GLU A 2 6.10 24.95 9.25
CA GLU A 2 6.79 23.68 9.04
C GLU A 2 6.72 23.33 7.55
N GLN A 3 7.86 23.00 6.98
CA GLN A 3 7.97 22.64 5.56
C GLN A 3 7.39 21.23 5.40
N GLN A 4 6.29 21.09 4.67
CA GLN A 4 5.73 19.78 4.33
C GLN A 4 6.72 18.99 3.48
N MET A 5 7.18 17.86 3.99
CA MET A 5 8.24 17.05 3.36
C MET A 5 7.80 16.35 2.08
N LEU A 6 6.50 16.07 1.95
CA LEU A 6 5.93 15.32 0.81
C LEU A 6 5.01 16.19 -0.06
N LYS A 7 5.18 17.53 0.02
CA LYS A 7 4.39 18.45 -0.77
C LYS A 7 4.43 18.08 -2.26
N ASP A 8 3.26 18.04 -2.86
CA ASP A 8 3.03 17.73 -4.28
C ASP A 8 3.46 16.32 -4.72
N LYS A 9 3.76 15.41 -3.79
CA LYS A 9 4.02 14.00 -4.07
C LYS A 9 2.72 13.19 -4.08
N VAL A 10 2.69 12.14 -4.88
CA VAL A 10 1.58 11.18 -4.95
C VAL A 10 2.05 9.83 -4.43
N ALA A 11 1.38 9.33 -3.39
CA ALA A 11 1.74 8.06 -2.76
C ALA A 11 0.60 7.04 -2.86
N ILE A 12 0.94 5.82 -3.28
CA ILE A 12 0.05 4.65 -3.19
C ILE A 12 0.43 3.84 -1.94
N ILE A 13 -0.54 3.54 -1.08
CA ILE A 13 -0.33 2.78 0.16
C ILE A 13 -1.31 1.62 0.20
N THR A 14 -0.80 0.38 0.19
CA THR A 14 -1.64 -0.81 0.25
C THR A 14 -1.94 -1.22 1.69
N GLY A 15 -3.14 -1.80 1.93
CA GLY A 15 -3.54 -2.25 3.26
C GLY A 15 -3.73 -1.09 4.25
N ALA A 16 -4.34 0.03 3.81
CA ALA A 16 -4.37 1.27 4.56
C ALA A 16 -5.71 1.56 5.26
N SER A 17 -6.57 0.57 5.46
CA SER A 17 -7.83 0.76 6.18
C SER A 17 -7.69 0.76 7.71
N TYR A 18 -6.58 0.27 8.25
CA TYR A 18 -6.28 0.24 9.68
C TYR A 18 -4.77 0.14 9.95
N GLY A 19 -4.37 0.19 11.22
CA GLY A 19 -3.00 -0.05 11.67
C GLY A 19 -1.96 0.87 11.02
N MET A 20 -0.78 0.33 10.73
CA MET A 20 0.35 1.08 10.19
C MET A 20 0.02 1.74 8.83
N GLY A 21 -0.70 1.03 7.95
CA GLY A 21 -1.08 1.58 6.66
C GLY A 21 -1.95 2.84 6.77
N ARG A 22 -2.93 2.82 7.67
CA ARG A 22 -3.74 4.00 7.99
C ARG A 22 -2.89 5.14 8.54
N THR A 23 -2.04 4.86 9.53
CA THR A 23 -1.17 5.88 10.15
C THR A 23 -0.23 6.51 9.11
N MET A 24 0.36 5.69 8.22
CA MET A 24 1.19 6.20 7.12
C MET A 24 0.39 7.09 6.16
N ALA A 25 -0.83 6.69 5.81
CA ALA A 25 -1.68 7.47 4.91
C ALA A 25 -2.04 8.85 5.51
N GLU A 26 -2.42 8.88 6.79
CA GLU A 26 -2.72 10.11 7.51
C GLU A 26 -1.48 11.01 7.59
N LEU A 27 -0.32 10.46 7.99
CA LEU A 27 0.93 11.22 8.09
C LEU A 27 1.40 11.76 6.73
N PHE A 28 1.34 10.96 5.67
CA PHE A 28 1.74 11.39 4.34
C PHE A 28 0.86 12.53 3.83
N ALA A 29 -0.45 12.46 4.10
CA ALA A 29 -1.37 13.54 3.76
C ALA A 29 -1.10 14.81 4.58
N ASP A 30 -0.80 14.71 5.87
CA ASP A 30 -0.41 15.83 6.73
C ASP A 30 0.90 16.48 6.23
N GLU A 31 1.82 15.70 5.67
CA GLU A 31 3.06 16.15 5.02
C GLU A 31 2.88 16.64 3.57
N GLY A 32 1.64 16.79 3.12
CA GLY A 32 1.29 17.40 1.84
C GLY A 32 1.21 16.48 0.64
N ALA A 33 1.33 15.17 0.81
CA ALA A 33 1.13 14.21 -0.27
C ALA A 33 -0.35 14.05 -0.62
N ALA A 34 -0.63 13.76 -1.89
CA ALA A 34 -1.88 13.15 -2.31
C ALA A 34 -1.75 11.63 -2.12
N VAL A 35 -2.70 11.02 -1.42
CA VAL A 35 -2.62 9.59 -1.11
C VAL A 35 -3.71 8.78 -1.81
N VAL A 36 -3.32 7.69 -2.45
CA VAL A 36 -4.19 6.65 -2.97
C VAL A 36 -4.06 5.45 -2.04
N ILE A 37 -5.12 5.16 -1.30
CA ILE A 37 -5.09 4.09 -0.31
C ILE A 37 -5.96 2.93 -0.72
N THR A 38 -5.49 1.71 -0.46
CA THR A 38 -6.24 0.52 -0.84
C THR A 38 -6.48 -0.42 0.33
N ALA A 39 -7.63 -1.07 0.29
CA ALA A 39 -8.00 -2.17 1.18
C ALA A 39 -9.14 -2.99 0.56
N ARG A 40 -9.41 -4.16 1.14
CA ARG A 40 -10.51 -5.05 0.68
C ARG A 40 -11.88 -4.61 1.18
N HIS A 41 -11.97 -3.86 2.27
CA HIS A 41 -13.22 -3.47 2.91
C HIS A 41 -13.50 -1.97 2.71
N ALA A 42 -14.56 -1.68 1.96
CA ALA A 42 -14.91 -0.32 1.56
C ALA A 42 -15.21 0.60 2.74
N GLN A 43 -15.95 0.13 3.75
CA GLN A 43 -16.36 0.98 4.87
C GLN A 43 -15.18 1.58 5.61
N GLN A 44 -14.27 0.75 6.11
CA GLN A 44 -13.07 1.18 6.85
C GLN A 44 -12.14 2.05 5.97
N LEU A 45 -12.04 1.71 4.68
CA LEU A 45 -11.24 2.48 3.73
C LEU A 45 -11.79 3.90 3.57
N ASN A 46 -13.11 4.04 3.42
CA ASN A 46 -13.78 5.32 3.28
C ASN A 46 -13.65 6.17 4.53
N GLU A 47 -13.75 5.57 5.73
CA GLU A 47 -13.53 6.29 6.99
C GLU A 47 -12.14 6.96 7.05
N VAL A 48 -11.10 6.29 6.54
CA VAL A 48 -9.74 6.87 6.46
C VAL A 48 -9.69 8.01 5.45
N VAL A 49 -10.26 7.81 4.25
CA VAL A 49 -10.31 8.84 3.21
C VAL A 49 -11.03 10.10 3.72
N ASP A 50 -12.19 9.92 4.33
CA ASP A 50 -13.00 11.02 4.84
C ASP A 50 -12.28 11.75 5.98
N GLY A 51 -11.60 11.01 6.87
CA GLY A 51 -10.77 11.59 7.93
C GLY A 51 -9.62 12.46 7.41
N ILE A 52 -8.92 12.01 6.35
CA ILE A 52 -7.86 12.78 5.70
C ILE A 52 -8.45 14.04 5.02
N ARG A 53 -9.54 13.89 4.28
CA ARG A 53 -10.19 15.00 3.57
C ARG A 53 -10.76 16.04 4.54
N ALA A 54 -11.30 15.63 5.68
CA ALA A 54 -11.80 16.53 6.71
C ALA A 54 -10.72 17.43 7.29
N LYS A 55 -9.47 17.03 7.25
CA LYS A 55 -8.28 17.81 7.65
C LYS A 55 -7.71 18.66 6.49
N GLY A 56 -8.32 18.62 5.30
CA GLY A 56 -7.85 19.33 4.12
C GLY A 56 -6.83 18.57 3.27
N GLY A 57 -6.51 17.33 3.61
CA GLY A 57 -5.63 16.47 2.85
C GLY A 57 -6.28 15.93 1.56
N LYS A 58 -5.45 15.46 0.64
CA LYS A 58 -5.88 14.87 -0.63
C LYS A 58 -5.80 13.34 -0.53
N ALA A 59 -6.94 12.66 -0.60
CA ALA A 59 -6.99 11.20 -0.50
C ALA A 59 -8.04 10.61 -1.43
N VAL A 60 -7.79 9.42 -1.98
CA VAL A 60 -8.77 8.59 -2.67
C VAL A 60 -8.60 7.13 -2.22
N GLY A 61 -9.72 6.45 -2.00
CA GLY A 61 -9.75 5.04 -1.65
C GLY A 61 -10.11 4.18 -2.86
N VAL A 62 -9.41 3.07 -3.03
CA VAL A 62 -9.71 2.05 -4.04
C VAL A 62 -9.89 0.70 -3.36
N VAL A 63 -11.09 0.15 -3.42
CA VAL A 63 -11.32 -1.23 -2.97
C VAL A 63 -10.58 -2.15 -3.93
N ALA A 64 -9.60 -2.86 -3.40
CA ALA A 64 -8.69 -3.69 -4.19
C ALA A 64 -8.11 -4.85 -3.36
N ASP A 65 -7.97 -6.00 -4.01
CA ASP A 65 -7.20 -7.13 -3.50
C ASP A 65 -5.81 -7.14 -4.15
N VAL A 66 -4.77 -7.15 -3.33
CA VAL A 66 -3.37 -7.20 -3.83
C VAL A 66 -3.06 -8.50 -4.60
N CYS A 67 -3.88 -9.53 -4.42
CA CYS A 67 -3.81 -10.77 -5.18
C CYS A 67 -4.35 -10.64 -6.61
N SER A 68 -5.09 -9.57 -6.92
CA SER A 68 -5.69 -9.31 -8.22
C SER A 68 -4.83 -8.37 -9.07
N THR A 69 -4.43 -8.83 -10.25
CA THR A 69 -3.72 -7.99 -11.23
C THR A 69 -4.62 -6.88 -11.79
N GLU A 70 -5.91 -7.15 -11.94
CA GLU A 70 -6.88 -6.18 -12.44
C GLU A 70 -7.09 -5.06 -11.42
N ASP A 71 -7.28 -5.41 -10.15
CA ASP A 71 -7.41 -4.41 -9.08
C ASP A 71 -6.14 -3.57 -8.95
N THR A 72 -4.96 -4.20 -9.06
CA THR A 72 -3.68 -3.47 -9.05
C THR A 72 -3.65 -2.40 -10.14
N LYS A 73 -4.00 -2.74 -11.38
CA LYS A 73 -4.05 -1.77 -12.49
C LYS A 73 -5.03 -0.64 -12.21
N LYS A 74 -6.24 -0.96 -11.72
CA LYS A 74 -7.27 0.02 -11.34
C LYS A 74 -6.75 1.03 -10.31
N VAL A 75 -5.91 0.60 -9.36
CA VAL A 75 -5.31 1.49 -8.36
C VAL A 75 -4.40 2.52 -9.04
N PHE A 76 -3.51 2.09 -9.92
CA PHE A 76 -2.60 3.00 -10.63
C PHE A 76 -3.34 3.91 -11.62
N GLU A 77 -4.33 3.40 -12.34
CA GLU A 77 -5.20 4.19 -13.21
C GLU A 77 -5.94 5.27 -12.42
N THR A 78 -6.42 4.92 -11.20
CA THR A 78 -7.06 5.90 -10.32
C THR A 78 -6.07 6.97 -9.86
N ALA A 79 -4.85 6.60 -9.46
CA ALA A 79 -3.83 7.55 -9.07
C ALA A 79 -3.51 8.55 -10.19
N LEU A 80 -3.30 8.05 -11.40
CA LEU A 80 -3.02 8.89 -12.57
C LEU A 80 -4.21 9.79 -12.95
N ARG A 81 -5.43 9.29 -12.87
CA ARG A 81 -6.64 10.06 -13.16
C ARG A 81 -6.90 11.17 -12.15
N GLU A 82 -6.75 10.88 -10.85
CA GLU A 82 -7.09 11.82 -9.77
C GLU A 82 -5.96 12.83 -9.50
N PHE A 83 -4.71 12.40 -9.61
CA PHE A 83 -3.55 13.18 -9.18
C PHE A 83 -2.47 13.38 -10.26
N GLY A 84 -2.58 12.70 -11.39
CA GLY A 84 -1.72 12.90 -12.56
C GLY A 84 -0.38 12.16 -12.53
N ASP A 85 0.07 11.64 -11.40
CA ASP A 85 1.34 10.94 -11.27
C ASP A 85 1.30 9.89 -10.14
N VAL A 86 2.41 9.16 -9.97
CA VAL A 86 2.76 8.35 -8.80
C VAL A 86 4.25 8.54 -8.52
N ASP A 87 4.60 8.90 -7.29
CA ASP A 87 5.99 9.11 -6.85
C ASP A 87 6.44 8.05 -5.84
N ILE A 88 5.51 7.57 -5.02
CA ILE A 88 5.83 6.68 -3.91
C ILE A 88 4.88 5.49 -3.92
N LEU A 89 5.44 4.29 -3.80
CA LEU A 89 4.69 3.07 -3.57
C LEU A 89 5.07 2.48 -2.21
N ILE A 90 4.08 2.27 -1.34
CA ILE A 90 4.26 1.55 -0.08
C ILE A 90 3.46 0.25 -0.12
N ASN A 91 4.17 -0.86 -0.25
CA ASN A 91 3.63 -2.20 -0.10
C ASN A 91 3.56 -2.53 1.40
N ASN A 92 2.39 -2.25 2.00
CA ASN A 92 2.13 -2.51 3.41
C ASN A 92 1.11 -3.63 3.62
N ALA A 93 0.26 -3.90 2.63
CA ALA A 93 -0.70 -5.01 2.73
C ALA A 93 0.03 -6.34 2.93
N GLY A 94 -0.42 -7.07 3.93
CA GLY A 94 0.12 -8.38 4.24
C GLY A 94 -0.82 -9.14 5.18
N ILE A 95 -0.65 -10.44 5.20
CA ILE A 95 -1.32 -11.32 6.14
C ILE A 95 -0.27 -12.06 6.96
N GLY A 96 -0.55 -12.25 8.23
CA GLY A 96 0.24 -13.06 9.13
C GLY A 96 -0.69 -13.73 10.12
N GLU A 97 -0.64 -15.04 10.14
CA GLU A 97 -1.28 -15.84 11.18
C GLU A 97 -0.20 -16.77 11.72
N GLN A 98 -0.10 -16.86 13.03
CA GLN A 98 0.84 -17.79 13.65
C GLN A 98 0.24 -19.19 13.56
N LYS A 99 0.66 -19.93 12.55
CA LYS A 99 0.42 -21.37 12.43
C LYS A 99 1.75 -22.11 12.48
N MET A 100 1.75 -23.23 13.15
CA MET A 100 2.89 -24.16 13.07
C MET A 100 2.95 -24.74 11.66
N ILE A 101 4.13 -25.07 11.19
CA ILE A 101 4.31 -25.54 9.79
C ILE A 101 3.53 -26.81 9.49
N ASP A 102 3.39 -27.70 10.48
CA ASP A 102 2.62 -28.94 10.41
C ASP A 102 1.10 -28.74 10.45
N GLU A 103 0.64 -27.53 10.77
CA GLU A 103 -0.77 -27.13 10.76
C GLU A 103 -1.17 -26.36 9.47
N THR A 104 -0.20 -26.11 8.58
CA THR A 104 -0.46 -25.39 7.33
C THR A 104 -0.72 -26.39 6.17
N ASP A 105 -1.72 -26.06 5.36
CA ASP A 105 -1.97 -26.70 4.08
C ASP A 105 -1.40 -25.88 2.91
N ASP A 106 -1.37 -26.48 1.73
CA ASP A 106 -0.85 -25.85 0.52
C ASP A 106 -1.66 -24.59 0.15
N ASP A 107 -2.97 -24.61 0.35
CA ASP A 107 -3.84 -23.48 0.01
C ASP A 107 -3.53 -22.25 0.89
N TRP A 108 -3.34 -22.47 2.19
CA TRP A 108 -2.92 -21.42 3.10
C TRP A 108 -1.53 -20.87 2.74
N MET A 109 -0.58 -21.77 2.50
CA MET A 109 0.78 -21.37 2.11
C MET A 109 0.76 -20.55 0.81
N MET A 110 0.02 -20.99 -0.20
CA MET A 110 -0.11 -20.26 -1.46
C MET A 110 -0.84 -18.92 -1.28
N TYR A 111 -1.82 -18.85 -0.42
CA TYR A 111 -2.50 -17.59 -0.10
C TYR A 111 -1.55 -16.58 0.55
N VAL A 112 -0.75 -17.01 1.53
CA VAL A 112 0.27 -16.16 2.18
C VAL A 112 1.30 -15.68 1.15
N MET A 113 1.83 -16.58 0.33
CA MET A 113 2.80 -16.24 -0.71
C MET A 113 2.22 -15.28 -1.75
N ASN A 114 0.99 -15.50 -2.18
CA ASN A 114 0.34 -14.64 -3.17
C ASN A 114 0.04 -13.25 -2.62
N THR A 115 -0.29 -13.14 -1.33
CA THR A 115 -0.54 -11.85 -0.67
C THR A 115 0.75 -11.12 -0.37
N ASN A 116 1.68 -11.76 0.36
CA ASN A 116 2.84 -11.08 0.95
C ASN A 116 4.01 -10.90 -0.03
N LEU A 117 4.09 -11.72 -1.09
CA LEU A 117 5.11 -11.63 -2.13
C LEU A 117 4.49 -11.26 -3.49
N GLY A 118 3.50 -12.00 -3.94
CA GLY A 118 2.85 -11.77 -5.24
C GLY A 118 2.21 -10.39 -5.33
N GLY A 119 1.55 -9.94 -4.26
CA GLY A 119 0.96 -8.59 -4.16
C GLY A 119 1.99 -7.49 -4.40
N PRO A 120 3.02 -7.37 -3.57
CA PRO A 120 4.11 -6.40 -3.79
C PRO A 120 4.71 -6.46 -5.19
N MET A 121 4.96 -7.65 -5.74
CA MET A 121 5.51 -7.80 -7.09
C MET A 121 4.57 -7.23 -8.18
N ARG A 122 3.25 -7.40 -8.04
CA ARG A 122 2.27 -6.80 -8.98
C ARG A 122 2.31 -5.28 -8.92
N TYR A 123 2.29 -4.70 -7.71
CA TYR A 123 2.35 -3.26 -7.51
C TYR A 123 3.67 -2.67 -7.99
N ILE A 124 4.82 -3.30 -7.69
CA ILE A 124 6.13 -2.89 -8.19
C ILE A 124 6.15 -2.87 -9.71
N ARG A 125 5.63 -3.91 -10.36
CA ARG A 125 5.57 -4.00 -11.82
C ARG A 125 4.78 -2.85 -12.45
N GLU A 126 3.66 -2.43 -11.87
CA GLU A 126 2.89 -1.28 -12.36
C GLU A 126 3.60 0.04 -12.04
N ALA A 127 4.19 0.19 -10.84
CA ALA A 127 4.95 1.39 -10.47
C ALA A 127 6.14 1.63 -11.41
N LEU A 128 6.89 0.59 -11.77
CA LEU A 128 8.04 0.70 -12.66
C LEU A 128 7.69 1.21 -14.07
N LYS A 129 6.47 1.00 -14.55
CA LYS A 129 6.00 1.58 -15.83
C LYS A 129 5.96 3.11 -15.78
N ILE A 130 5.80 3.69 -14.58
CA ILE A 130 5.77 5.14 -14.34
C ILE A 130 7.15 5.64 -13.93
N PHE A 131 7.81 4.95 -13.02
CA PHE A 131 9.07 5.39 -12.42
C PHE A 131 10.26 5.35 -13.39
N LEU A 132 10.36 4.30 -14.21
CA LEU A 132 11.48 4.16 -15.14
C LEU A 132 11.51 5.26 -16.22
N PRO A 133 10.40 5.61 -16.91
CA PRO A 133 10.41 6.68 -17.90
C PRO A 133 10.77 8.05 -17.33
N LYS A 134 10.34 8.36 -16.09
CA LYS A 134 10.66 9.64 -15.43
C LYS A 134 11.98 9.61 -14.64
N ASN A 135 12.62 8.44 -14.53
CA ASN A 135 13.85 8.21 -13.77
C ASN A 135 13.75 8.71 -12.31
N ASP A 136 12.56 8.61 -11.73
CA ASP A 136 12.27 9.01 -10.34
C ASP A 136 11.15 8.14 -9.77
N GLY A 137 11.24 7.82 -8.48
CA GLY A 137 10.23 7.08 -7.73
C GLY A 137 10.84 6.33 -6.55
N VAL A 138 10.00 6.10 -5.55
CA VAL A 138 10.39 5.39 -4.32
C VAL A 138 9.48 4.21 -4.09
N ILE A 139 10.06 3.04 -3.81
CA ILE A 139 9.34 1.83 -3.44
C ILE A 139 9.76 1.42 -2.03
N ILE A 140 8.78 1.29 -1.14
CA ILE A 140 8.98 0.83 0.24
C ILE A 140 8.17 -0.46 0.43
N ASN A 141 8.87 -1.53 0.81
CA ASN A 141 8.23 -2.80 1.19
C ASN A 141 8.28 -2.96 2.70
N ILE A 142 7.11 -3.03 3.33
CA ILE A 142 7.02 -3.27 4.78
C ILE A 142 7.22 -4.76 5.03
N SER A 143 8.25 -5.07 5.78
CA SER A 143 8.61 -6.43 6.19
C SER A 143 8.45 -6.59 7.71
N SER A 144 8.91 -7.69 8.26
CA SER A 144 8.83 -7.98 9.68
C SER A 144 10.21 -8.28 10.27
N VAL A 145 10.40 -7.93 11.52
CA VAL A 145 11.57 -8.34 12.31
C VAL A 145 11.68 -9.87 12.42
N ASN A 146 10.55 -10.58 12.30
CA ASN A 146 10.54 -12.04 12.29
C ASN A 146 11.32 -12.65 11.11
N GLY A 147 11.46 -11.91 10.00
CA GLY A 147 12.30 -12.33 8.88
C GLY A 147 13.80 -12.17 9.13
N ALA A 148 14.19 -11.39 10.13
CA ALA A 148 15.57 -11.16 10.51
C ALA A 148 16.01 -12.01 11.73
N ASP A 149 15.06 -12.57 12.48
CA ASP A 149 15.36 -13.40 13.64
C ASP A 149 15.83 -14.79 13.19
N ARG A 150 17.12 -15.05 13.37
CA ARG A 150 17.78 -16.33 13.04
C ARG A 150 17.74 -17.33 14.21
N LYS A 151 16.81 -17.22 15.12
CA LYS A 151 16.68 -18.22 16.16
C LYS A 151 16.13 -19.49 15.52
N SER A 152 17.04 -20.40 15.22
CA SER A 152 16.68 -21.79 14.98
C SER A 152 16.14 -22.36 16.29
N VAL A 153 15.00 -22.99 16.22
CA VAL A 153 14.46 -23.86 17.26
C VAL A 153 15.35 -25.08 17.41
#